data_aeddb389bf3de0b965bbd77f4f5e6008
#
_entry.id   aeddb389bf3de0b965bbd77f4f5e6008
#
_cell.length_a   1.000
_cell.length_b   1.000
_cell.length_c   1.000
_cell.angle_alpha   90.00
_cell.angle_beta   90.00
_cell.angle_gamma   90.00
#
_symmetry.space_group_name_H-M   'P 1'
#
loop_
_entity.id
_entity.type
_entity.pdbx_description
1 polymer ?
#
loop_
_entity_poly.entity_id
_entity_poly.type
_entity_poly.pdbx_seq_one_letter_code
_entity_poly.pdbx_strand_id
1 'polypeptide(L)'
;MTQRPEITSALNTIQILNNGLSAMPSAFDGPLAEQFSKAIDTIRAIKGRVIVTGVGKSGHIGSKIAATLASTGTPAYFVHAAEANHGDLGMIARDDAVLAISWSGETAELRGTLAYAKRFSIPLIAITWNENSA
;
A
#
# COMPACT_ATOMS: atom_id res chain seq x y z
N MET A 1 43.23 6.55 -5.43
CA MET A 1 42.70 5.16 -5.43
C MET A 1 41.35 5.20 -6.10
N THR A 2 41.19 4.49 -7.20
CA THR A 2 39.89 4.42 -7.91
C THR A 2 38.92 3.61 -7.05
N GLN A 3 37.79 4.19 -6.70
CA GLN A 3 36.79 3.51 -5.89
C GLN A 3 36.26 2.26 -6.63
N ARG A 4 36.12 1.14 -5.94
CA ARG A 4 35.62 -0.10 -6.54
C ARG A 4 34.19 0.08 -7.09
N PRO A 5 33.87 -0.46 -8.28
CA PRO A 5 32.55 -0.25 -8.93
C PRO A 5 31.36 -0.62 -8.06
N GLU A 6 31.46 -1.69 -7.28
CA GLU A 6 30.38 -2.11 -6.36
C GLU A 6 30.14 -1.11 -5.24
N ILE A 7 31.18 -0.43 -4.75
CA ILE A 7 31.03 0.63 -3.73
C ILE A 7 30.36 1.86 -4.36
N THR A 8 30.77 2.23 -5.57
CA THR A 8 30.15 3.32 -6.32
C THR A 8 28.65 3.03 -6.53
N SER A 9 28.29 1.82 -6.94
CA SER A 9 26.90 1.40 -7.12
C SER A 9 26.10 1.47 -5.81
N ALA A 10 26.67 1.01 -4.70
CA ALA A 10 26.03 1.08 -3.38
C ALA A 10 25.79 2.53 -2.96
N LEU A 11 26.77 3.42 -3.12
CA LEU A 11 26.61 4.84 -2.79
C LEU A 11 25.57 5.52 -3.66
N ASN A 12 25.50 5.21 -4.96
CA ASN A 12 24.47 5.73 -5.86
C ASN A 12 23.07 5.27 -5.43
N THR A 13 22.93 4.03 -5.02
CA THR A 13 21.64 3.53 -4.49
C THR A 13 21.21 4.28 -3.22
N ILE A 14 22.13 4.48 -2.29
CA ILE A 14 21.87 5.27 -1.06
C ILE A 14 21.48 6.70 -1.42
N GLN A 15 22.16 7.31 -2.39
CA GLN A 15 21.84 8.69 -2.81
C GLN A 15 20.44 8.78 -3.42
N ILE A 16 20.03 7.83 -4.25
CA ILE A 16 18.68 7.77 -4.82
C ILE A 16 17.63 7.66 -3.72
N LEU A 17 17.84 6.80 -2.73
CA LEU A 17 16.93 6.66 -1.59
C LEU A 17 16.85 7.95 -0.77
N ASN A 18 17.99 8.60 -0.49
CA ASN A 18 18.03 9.87 0.24
C ASN A 18 17.28 10.98 -0.51
N ASN A 19 17.46 11.06 -1.83
CA ASN A 19 16.74 12.06 -2.65
C ASN A 19 15.22 11.83 -2.57
N GLY A 20 14.76 10.56 -2.64
CA GLY A 20 13.35 10.22 -2.50
C GLY A 20 12.79 10.63 -1.13
N LEU A 21 13.48 10.29 -0.05
CA LEU A 21 13.08 10.65 1.30
C LEU A 21 13.07 12.18 1.51
N SER A 22 14.06 12.89 0.98
CA SER A 22 14.17 14.34 1.08
C SER A 22 13.09 15.10 0.32
N ALA A 23 12.50 14.48 -0.71
CA ALA A 23 11.38 15.05 -1.47
C ALA A 23 10.01 14.87 -0.76
N MET A 24 9.89 13.90 0.15
CA MET A 24 8.61 13.60 0.81
C MET A 24 8.00 14.79 1.59
N PRO A 25 8.76 15.56 2.41
CA PRO A 25 8.17 16.69 3.13
C PRO A 25 7.45 17.66 2.21
N SER A 26 8.06 18.03 1.07
CA SER A 26 7.43 18.94 0.10
C SER A 26 6.16 18.35 -0.54
N ALA A 27 6.06 17.03 -0.69
CA ALA A 27 4.84 16.38 -1.17
C ALA A 27 3.68 16.55 -0.18
N PHE A 28 3.97 16.62 1.11
CA PHE A 28 2.96 16.86 2.15
C PHE A 28 2.53 18.33 2.27
N ASP A 29 3.17 19.26 1.57
CA ASP A 29 2.71 20.66 1.45
C ASP A 29 1.62 20.79 0.38
N GLY A 30 1.27 19.70 -0.32
CA GLY A 30 0.35 19.67 -1.43
C GLY A 30 -0.84 18.68 -1.23
N PRO A 31 -1.46 18.23 -2.32
CA PRO A 31 -2.64 17.35 -2.28
C PRO A 31 -2.44 16.05 -1.51
N LEU A 32 -1.18 15.55 -1.41
CA LEU A 32 -0.86 14.33 -0.68
C LEU A 32 -1.23 14.44 0.80
N ALA A 33 -1.09 15.61 1.42
CA ALA A 33 -1.42 15.82 2.83
C ALA A 33 -2.89 15.50 3.12
N GLU A 34 -3.80 15.96 2.26
CA GLU A 34 -5.23 15.71 2.40
C GLU A 34 -5.55 14.23 2.21
N GLN A 35 -5.00 13.59 1.17
CA GLN A 35 -5.23 12.17 0.90
C GLN A 35 -4.66 11.28 2.01
N PHE A 36 -3.49 11.61 2.52
CA PHE A 36 -2.89 10.90 3.64
C PHE A 36 -3.74 11.03 4.91
N SER A 37 -4.21 12.22 5.23
CA SER A 37 -5.10 12.46 6.37
C SER A 37 -6.39 11.67 6.25
N LYS A 38 -7.03 11.66 5.07
CA LYS A 38 -8.22 10.83 4.79
C LYS A 38 -7.95 9.34 4.99
N ALA A 39 -6.79 8.85 4.54
CA ALA A 39 -6.41 7.45 4.73
C ALA A 39 -6.27 7.10 6.23
N ILE A 40 -5.63 7.96 7.01
CA ILE A 40 -5.50 7.77 8.46
C ILE A 40 -6.86 7.81 9.15
N ASP A 41 -7.70 8.77 8.81
CA ASP A 41 -9.04 8.90 9.40
C ASP A 41 -9.91 7.69 9.05
N THR A 42 -9.80 7.17 7.83
CA THR A 42 -10.46 5.92 7.41
C THR A 42 -10.02 4.76 8.29
N ILE A 43 -8.70 4.57 8.47
CA ILE A 43 -8.17 3.49 9.30
C ILE A 43 -8.61 3.62 10.78
N ARG A 44 -8.71 4.83 11.29
CA ARG A 44 -9.18 5.09 12.66
C ARG A 44 -10.68 4.84 12.85
N ALA A 45 -11.47 5.05 11.80
CA ALA A 45 -12.93 4.97 11.86
C ALA A 45 -13.46 3.53 11.73
N ILE A 46 -12.73 2.62 11.10
CA ILE A 46 -13.18 1.23 10.93
C ILE A 46 -13.28 0.50 12.28
N LYS A 47 -14.21 -0.43 12.36
CA LYS A 47 -14.39 -1.31 13.53
C LYS A 47 -13.75 -2.68 13.32
N GLY A 48 -13.40 -3.00 12.09
CA GLY A 48 -12.78 -4.23 11.66
C GLY A 48 -11.26 -4.11 11.57
N ARG A 49 -10.70 -4.59 10.47
CA ARG A 49 -9.27 -4.74 10.23
C ARG A 49 -8.83 -4.02 8.97
N VAL A 50 -7.55 -3.70 8.88
CA VAL A 50 -6.94 -3.25 7.63
C VAL A 50 -6.50 -4.47 6.82
N ILE A 51 -7.13 -4.68 5.68
CA ILE A 51 -6.78 -5.75 4.74
C ILE A 51 -5.79 -5.16 3.75
N VAL A 52 -4.53 -5.54 3.86
CA VAL A 52 -3.49 -5.07 2.95
C VAL A 52 -3.34 -6.04 1.80
N THR A 53 -3.29 -5.55 0.56
CA THR A 53 -3.18 -6.39 -0.63
C THR A 53 -2.22 -5.82 -1.66
N GLY A 54 -1.65 -6.70 -2.48
CA GLY A 54 -0.70 -6.37 -3.53
C GLY A 54 -0.09 -7.62 -4.15
N VAL A 55 0.69 -7.47 -5.23
CA VAL A 55 1.33 -8.57 -5.95
C VAL A 55 2.84 -8.36 -6.03
N GLY A 56 3.62 -9.42 -6.05
CA GLY A 56 5.07 -9.36 -6.21
C GLY A 56 5.73 -8.48 -5.14
N LYS A 57 6.55 -7.52 -5.54
CA LYS A 57 7.27 -6.62 -4.62
C LYS A 57 6.31 -5.79 -3.77
N SER A 58 5.19 -5.30 -4.36
CA SER A 58 4.13 -4.61 -3.63
C SER A 58 3.48 -5.51 -2.59
N GLY A 59 3.29 -6.81 -2.89
CA GLY A 59 2.80 -7.80 -1.93
C GLY A 59 3.73 -7.99 -0.74
N HIS A 60 5.05 -8.08 -0.97
CA HIS A 60 6.03 -8.20 0.12
C HIS A 60 6.02 -6.96 1.04
N ILE A 61 5.95 -5.76 0.46
CA ILE A 61 5.80 -4.52 1.23
C ILE A 61 4.47 -4.50 1.98
N GLY A 62 3.39 -4.92 1.33
CA GLY A 62 2.06 -5.02 1.95
C GLY A 62 2.04 -5.97 3.14
N SER A 63 2.66 -7.14 3.02
CA SER A 63 2.79 -8.08 4.13
C SER A 63 3.55 -7.48 5.32
N LYS A 64 4.65 -6.74 5.05
CA LYS A 64 5.39 -6.01 6.09
C LYS A 64 4.52 -4.93 6.75
N ILE A 65 3.76 -4.15 5.98
CA ILE A 65 2.87 -3.12 6.51
C ILE A 65 1.80 -3.74 7.41
N ALA A 66 1.14 -4.82 6.97
CA ALA A 66 0.13 -5.51 7.75
C ALA A 66 0.71 -6.01 9.09
N ALA A 67 1.89 -6.63 9.07
CA ALA A 67 2.56 -7.08 10.27
C ALA A 67 2.91 -5.93 11.22
N THR A 68 3.35 -4.78 10.67
CA THR A 68 3.67 -3.59 11.47
C THR A 68 2.42 -3.00 12.11
N LEU A 69 1.32 -2.83 11.36
CA LEU A 69 0.04 -2.36 11.89
C LEU A 69 -0.44 -3.26 13.03
N ALA A 70 -0.45 -4.58 12.83
CA ALA A 70 -0.86 -5.54 13.85
C ALA A 70 0.02 -5.45 15.11
N SER A 71 1.34 -5.32 14.95
CA SER A 71 2.27 -5.22 16.09
C SER A 71 2.16 -3.90 16.87
N THR A 72 1.59 -2.87 16.26
CA THR A 72 1.40 -1.54 16.86
C THR A 72 -0.04 -1.27 17.30
N GLY A 73 -0.89 -2.30 17.33
CA GLY A 73 -2.25 -2.22 17.89
C GLY A 73 -3.37 -1.96 16.88
N THR A 74 -3.07 -1.87 15.59
CA THR A 74 -4.09 -1.79 14.53
C THR A 74 -4.29 -3.17 13.93
N PRO A 75 -5.46 -3.84 14.14
CA PRO A 75 -5.69 -5.14 13.56
C PRO A 75 -5.57 -5.11 12.03
N ALA A 76 -4.65 -5.91 11.50
CA ALA A 76 -4.39 -5.96 10.07
C ALA A 76 -3.88 -7.33 9.64
N TYR A 77 -4.13 -7.71 8.39
CA TYR A 77 -3.49 -8.86 7.77
C TYR A 77 -3.35 -8.67 6.25
N PHE A 78 -2.45 -9.44 5.67
CA PHE A 78 -2.19 -9.40 4.24
C PHE A 78 -2.99 -10.48 3.52
N VAL A 79 -3.66 -10.11 2.42
CA VAL A 79 -4.33 -11.02 1.49
C VAL A 79 -3.68 -10.87 0.12
N HIS A 80 -3.12 -11.95 -0.41
CA HIS A 80 -2.52 -11.91 -1.74
C HIS A 80 -3.60 -11.74 -2.80
N ALA A 81 -3.45 -10.75 -3.71
CA ALA A 81 -4.50 -10.39 -4.66
C ALA A 81 -4.91 -11.54 -5.59
N ALA A 82 -3.97 -12.43 -5.95
CA ALA A 82 -4.30 -13.61 -6.75
C ALA A 82 -5.16 -14.60 -5.96
N GLU A 83 -4.81 -14.90 -4.71
CA GLU A 83 -5.56 -15.82 -3.85
C GLU A 83 -6.95 -15.27 -3.52
N ALA A 84 -7.09 -13.96 -3.36
CA ALA A 84 -8.37 -13.30 -3.17
C ALA A 84 -9.38 -13.70 -4.24
N ASN A 85 -8.96 -13.75 -5.50
CA ASN A 85 -9.81 -14.14 -6.62
C ASN A 85 -10.21 -15.64 -6.63
N HIS A 86 -9.55 -16.46 -5.83
CA HIS A 86 -9.81 -17.90 -5.69
C HIS A 86 -10.62 -18.28 -4.42
N GLY A 87 -11.18 -17.29 -3.71
CA GLY A 87 -12.07 -17.54 -2.58
C GLY A 87 -11.84 -16.67 -1.36
N ASP A 88 -10.64 -16.10 -1.19
CA ASP A 88 -10.27 -15.35 0.01
C ASP A 88 -10.96 -13.97 0.13
N LEU A 89 -11.68 -13.51 -0.92
CA LEU A 89 -12.53 -12.30 -0.82
C LEU A 89 -13.53 -12.40 0.34
N GLY A 90 -14.00 -13.60 0.67
CA GLY A 90 -14.89 -13.84 1.79
C GLY A 90 -14.30 -13.52 3.17
N MET A 91 -12.96 -13.37 3.27
CA MET A 91 -12.29 -12.96 4.50
C MET A 91 -12.44 -11.45 4.80
N ILE A 92 -12.83 -10.66 3.80
CA ILE A 92 -12.97 -9.21 3.90
C ILE A 92 -14.40 -8.90 4.39
N ALA A 93 -14.50 -8.34 5.59
CA ALA A 93 -15.79 -7.98 6.19
C ALA A 93 -16.17 -6.53 5.86
N ARG A 94 -17.46 -6.19 6.06
CA ARG A 94 -17.96 -4.83 5.79
C ARG A 94 -17.37 -3.76 6.71
N ASP A 95 -16.93 -4.16 7.89
CA ASP A 95 -16.32 -3.27 8.88
C ASP A 95 -14.82 -3.09 8.69
N ASP A 96 -14.22 -3.78 7.71
CA ASP A 96 -12.80 -3.67 7.36
C ASP A 96 -12.55 -2.46 6.43
N ALA A 97 -11.27 -2.14 6.21
CA ALA A 97 -10.81 -1.28 5.11
C ALA A 97 -9.77 -2.03 4.28
N VAL A 98 -9.76 -1.79 2.98
CA VAL A 98 -8.74 -2.36 2.07
C VAL A 98 -7.66 -1.32 1.82
N LEU A 99 -6.39 -1.72 1.99
CA LEU A 99 -5.21 -0.97 1.57
C LEU A 99 -4.55 -1.71 0.40
N ALA A 100 -4.76 -1.21 -0.81
CA ALA A 100 -4.21 -1.77 -2.04
C ALA A 100 -2.89 -1.09 -2.42
N ILE A 101 -1.85 -1.88 -2.73
CA ILE A 101 -0.54 -1.38 -3.14
C ILE A 101 -0.26 -1.83 -4.57
N SER A 102 -0.19 -0.86 -5.49
CA SER A 102 0.09 -1.10 -6.90
C SER A 102 0.87 0.07 -7.48
N TRP A 103 2.08 -0.19 -7.99
CA TRP A 103 2.87 0.88 -8.61
C TRP A 103 2.14 1.58 -9.76
N SER A 104 1.60 0.80 -10.70
CA SER A 104 0.87 1.34 -11.86
C SER A 104 -0.54 1.80 -11.53
N GLY A 105 -1.16 1.25 -10.47
CA GLY A 105 -2.59 1.36 -10.21
C GLY A 105 -3.47 0.46 -11.08
N GLU A 106 -2.87 -0.25 -12.07
CA GLU A 106 -3.58 -1.04 -13.10
C GLU A 106 -3.34 -2.55 -12.96
N THR A 107 -2.91 -3.01 -11.80
CA THR A 107 -2.61 -4.43 -11.56
C THR A 107 -3.89 -5.28 -11.71
N ALA A 108 -3.92 -6.17 -12.71
CA ALA A 108 -5.11 -6.93 -13.07
C ALA A 108 -5.64 -7.81 -11.93
N GLU A 109 -4.74 -8.39 -11.16
CA GLU A 109 -5.07 -9.28 -10.02
C GLU A 109 -5.81 -8.54 -8.90
N LEU A 110 -5.64 -7.22 -8.77
CA LEU A 110 -6.34 -6.42 -7.77
C LEU A 110 -7.80 -6.15 -8.14
N ARG A 111 -8.19 -6.26 -9.42
CA ARG A 111 -9.52 -5.89 -9.90
C ARG A 111 -10.65 -6.59 -9.13
N GLY A 112 -10.49 -7.87 -8.81
CA GLY A 112 -11.47 -8.62 -8.02
C GLY A 112 -11.68 -8.02 -6.63
N THR A 113 -10.58 -7.73 -5.93
CA THR A 113 -10.63 -7.12 -4.59
C THR A 113 -11.22 -5.70 -4.62
N LEU A 114 -10.85 -4.89 -5.63
CA LEU A 114 -11.39 -3.53 -5.80
C LEU A 114 -12.90 -3.56 -6.10
N ALA A 115 -13.32 -4.44 -7.01
CA ALA A 115 -14.74 -4.62 -7.34
C ALA A 115 -15.55 -5.11 -6.11
N TYR A 116 -14.98 -6.01 -5.32
CA TYR A 116 -15.59 -6.50 -4.09
C TYR A 116 -15.75 -5.37 -3.07
N ALA A 117 -14.68 -4.61 -2.80
CA ALA A 117 -14.72 -3.47 -1.88
C ALA A 117 -15.77 -2.44 -2.31
N LYS A 118 -15.80 -2.09 -3.60
CA LYS A 118 -16.81 -1.17 -4.17
C LYS A 118 -18.23 -1.69 -4.02
N ARG A 119 -18.47 -2.98 -4.33
CA ARG A 119 -19.80 -3.61 -4.24
C ARG A 119 -20.36 -3.58 -2.82
N PHE A 120 -19.52 -3.79 -1.82
CA PHE A 120 -19.95 -3.86 -0.42
C PHE A 120 -19.72 -2.57 0.36
N SER A 121 -19.34 -1.47 -0.34
CA SER A 121 -19.05 -0.15 0.26
C SER A 121 -17.98 -0.24 1.37
N ILE A 122 -16.98 -1.11 1.17
CA ILE A 122 -15.83 -1.24 2.06
C ILE A 122 -14.85 -0.12 1.72
N PRO A 123 -14.39 0.68 2.69
CA PRO A 123 -13.40 1.73 2.45
C PRO A 123 -12.16 1.21 1.75
N LEU A 124 -11.72 1.92 0.72
CA LEU A 124 -10.55 1.57 -0.09
C LEU A 124 -9.53 2.70 -0.05
N ILE A 125 -8.30 2.36 0.29
CA ILE A 125 -7.12 3.21 0.25
C ILE A 125 -6.18 2.61 -0.78
N ALA A 126 -5.67 3.42 -1.71
CA ALA A 126 -4.69 2.98 -2.69
C ALA A 126 -3.36 3.70 -2.51
N ILE A 127 -2.26 2.94 -2.58
CA ILE A 127 -0.91 3.48 -2.72
C ILE A 127 -0.46 3.18 -4.16
N THR A 128 -0.37 4.23 -4.97
CA THR A 128 0.02 4.13 -6.37
C THR A 128 0.87 5.34 -6.77
N TRP A 129 1.68 5.18 -7.82
CA TRP A 129 2.40 6.28 -8.44
C TRP A 129 1.50 7.07 -9.41
N ASN A 130 0.51 6.42 -10.01
CA ASN A 130 -0.37 7.02 -11.01
C ASN A 130 -1.69 7.49 -10.37
N GLU A 131 -1.85 8.80 -10.22
CA GLU A 131 -3.05 9.42 -9.65
C GLU A 131 -4.31 9.23 -10.51
N ASN A 132 -4.16 8.95 -11.80
CA ASN A 132 -5.25 8.76 -12.75
C ASN A 132 -5.53 7.27 -13.04
N SER A 133 -5.06 6.37 -12.18
CA SER A 133 -5.36 4.93 -12.31
C SER A 133 -6.81 4.61 -11.94
N ALA A 134 -7.29 3.45 -12.46
CA ALA A 134 -8.67 2.99 -12.30
C ALA A 134 -9.09 2.71 -10.85
#